data_691b8e488891a4a5495230da2086499d
#
_entry.id   691b8e488891a4a5495230da2086499d
#
_cell.length_a   1.000
_cell.length_b   1.000
_cell.length_c   1.000
_cell.angle_alpha   90.00
_cell.angle_beta   90.00
_cell.angle_gamma   90.00
#
_symmetry.space_group_name_H-M   'P 1'
#
loop_
_entity.id
_entity.type
_entity.pdbx_description
1 polymer ?
#
loop_
_entity_poly.entity_id
_entity_poly.type
_entity_poly.pdbx_seq_one_letter_code
_entity_poly.pdbx_strand_id
1 'polypeptide(L)'
;MAQFSGSIGISTGQTDKYSLLLDVSEKSYSIENNTSQIEWKVGIRSNTAYHNHYGLSETYVVNINGTVVHNAVHTPTVNSGATVWVASGTTTVSHNADGSKSISVSASFNNADRGTYLPTTGSCSGSLKLTTIPRATTPSIDKPSLECGSAIKISGTSASSNFSHKVYVTWNGTKTQIGTIASGTTTPSFSYTIPTDWEKNIPDSTSGIATFTLETISGSTSVGSKSVNATIKVRSSIVPTIGTVGISDTNSICAGIGQYVQSQSKLKFSIATSGNQGSTITSVSTKFNGQTYSGSTFTTQAIQNSGTLTYTITVTDSRGRTATKSGSVSVVAYNLPSLTNISAKRANSGYAVDESSGTYALLHFKVGFTSLSNKNVTSFYIQYRASGASSWTKINSWANNYTLEQDYKAGNLFTSTTTTYEIAFGVKDKFMSDYSWQIVTVTPTYTLINFGKDGKSLTFFGQDGNNANRLTVKGDLVSNKYKFSSVIENTSSTHVLVENGNEIQYRDWNKLVNSIKSAMYPVGSVYITSNNIN
;
A
#
# COMPACT_ATOMS: atom_id res chain seq x y z
N MET A 1 -60.24 -40.86 -3.77
CA MET A 1 -61.49 -40.10 -3.96
C MET A 1 -62.22 -40.16 -2.61
N ALA A 2 -62.63 -39.02 -2.09
CA ALA A 2 -63.47 -38.93 -0.91
C ALA A 2 -64.85 -38.43 -1.32
N GLN A 3 -65.89 -39.13 -0.89
CA GLN A 3 -67.25 -38.71 -1.12
C GLN A 3 -67.86 -38.15 0.16
N PHE A 4 -68.41 -36.97 0.07
CA PHE A 4 -69.16 -36.30 1.14
C PHE A 4 -70.63 -36.26 0.74
N SER A 5 -71.51 -36.55 1.70
CA SER A 5 -72.95 -36.54 1.45
C SER A 5 -73.69 -35.78 2.55
N GLY A 6 -74.76 -35.14 2.18
CA GLY A 6 -75.68 -34.47 3.10
C GLY A 6 -77.12 -34.61 2.63
N SER A 7 -78.04 -34.74 3.59
CA SER A 7 -79.46 -34.85 3.25
C SER A 7 -79.99 -33.53 2.66
N ILE A 8 -80.86 -33.71 1.67
CA ILE A 8 -81.61 -32.58 1.11
C ILE A 8 -83.04 -32.66 1.69
N GLY A 9 -83.48 -31.60 2.31
CA GLY A 9 -84.84 -31.46 2.75
C GLY A 9 -85.83 -31.36 1.57
N ILE A 10 -87.04 -31.90 1.75
CA ILE A 10 -88.17 -31.69 0.85
C ILE A 10 -89.19 -30.74 1.48
N SER A 11 -90.06 -30.16 0.65
CA SER A 11 -91.08 -29.18 1.10
C SER A 11 -92.06 -29.70 2.18
N THR A 12 -92.17 -30.97 2.38
CA THR A 12 -92.97 -31.62 3.49
C THR A 12 -92.18 -31.80 4.80
N GLY A 13 -90.95 -31.30 4.90
CA GLY A 13 -90.09 -31.36 6.08
C GLY A 13 -89.29 -32.66 6.24
N GLN A 14 -89.38 -33.63 5.34
CA GLN A 14 -88.57 -34.84 5.39
C GLN A 14 -87.17 -34.60 4.82
N THR A 15 -86.15 -35.25 5.33
CA THR A 15 -84.74 -35.04 4.96
C THR A 15 -84.02 -36.29 4.40
N ASP A 16 -84.76 -37.40 4.29
CA ASP A 16 -84.19 -38.72 3.94
C ASP A 16 -84.39 -39.13 2.43
N LYS A 17 -85.08 -38.33 1.64
CA LYS A 17 -85.49 -38.67 0.30
C LYS A 17 -84.40 -38.40 -0.77
N TYR A 18 -83.60 -37.37 -0.59
CA TYR A 18 -82.52 -37.00 -1.50
C TYR A 18 -81.28 -36.72 -0.69
N SER A 19 -80.15 -36.97 -1.31
CA SER A 19 -78.80 -36.59 -0.82
C SER A 19 -78.05 -35.73 -1.85
N LEU A 20 -77.49 -34.64 -1.35
CA LEU A 20 -76.44 -33.93 -2.06
C LEU A 20 -75.15 -34.69 -1.93
N LEU A 21 -74.45 -34.93 -3.02
CA LEU A 21 -73.15 -35.60 -3.08
C LEU A 21 -72.09 -34.68 -3.57
N LEU A 22 -70.93 -34.73 -2.92
CA LEU A 22 -69.71 -34.07 -3.37
C LEU A 22 -68.55 -35.07 -3.34
N ASP A 23 -68.07 -35.44 -4.52
CA ASP A 23 -66.85 -36.22 -4.67
C ASP A 23 -65.68 -35.29 -4.90
N VAL A 24 -64.61 -35.51 -4.12
CA VAL A 24 -63.36 -34.72 -4.22
C VAL A 24 -62.18 -35.68 -4.19
N SER A 25 -61.21 -35.44 -5.07
CA SER A 25 -59.94 -36.17 -5.09
C SER A 25 -58.79 -35.30 -5.52
N GLU A 26 -57.62 -35.54 -4.98
CA GLU A 26 -56.38 -35.00 -5.47
C GLU A 26 -56.03 -35.72 -6.80
N LYS A 27 -55.98 -34.97 -7.89
CA LYS A 27 -55.69 -35.50 -9.23
C LYS A 27 -54.21 -35.63 -9.49
N SER A 28 -53.45 -34.61 -9.09
CA SER A 28 -52.00 -34.54 -9.22
C SER A 28 -51.44 -33.46 -8.30
N TYR A 29 -50.11 -33.45 -8.09
CA TYR A 29 -49.41 -32.35 -7.38
C TYR A 29 -48.19 -31.93 -8.12
N SER A 30 -47.76 -30.67 -7.90
CA SER A 30 -46.53 -30.09 -8.42
C SER A 30 -45.56 -29.87 -7.28
N ILE A 31 -44.41 -30.55 -7.33
CA ILE A 31 -43.32 -30.33 -6.36
C ILE A 31 -42.76 -28.91 -6.53
N GLU A 32 -42.60 -28.45 -7.77
CA GLU A 32 -42.05 -27.15 -8.09
C GLU A 32 -42.89 -25.99 -7.52
N ASN A 33 -44.21 -26.03 -7.80
CA ASN A 33 -45.12 -24.94 -7.44
C ASN A 33 -45.70 -25.10 -6.02
N ASN A 34 -45.47 -26.23 -5.36
CA ASN A 34 -46.07 -26.58 -4.06
C ASN A 34 -47.61 -26.50 -4.09
N THR A 35 -48.21 -27.08 -5.11
CA THR A 35 -49.65 -27.03 -5.38
C THR A 35 -50.19 -28.43 -5.70
N SER A 36 -51.46 -28.67 -5.38
CA SER A 36 -52.20 -29.83 -5.88
C SER A 36 -53.37 -29.41 -6.73
N GLN A 37 -53.66 -30.21 -7.76
CA GLN A 37 -54.84 -30.09 -8.57
C GLN A 37 -55.91 -30.97 -7.99
N ILE A 38 -57.03 -30.35 -7.58
CA ILE A 38 -58.18 -31.02 -6.97
C ILE A 38 -59.25 -31.18 -8.02
N GLU A 39 -59.71 -32.41 -8.25
CA GLU A 39 -60.85 -32.73 -9.07
C GLU A 39 -62.07 -32.88 -8.19
N TRP A 40 -63.17 -32.30 -8.58
CA TRP A 40 -64.43 -32.37 -7.85
C TRP A 40 -65.60 -32.60 -8.81
N LYS A 41 -66.64 -33.26 -8.29
CA LYS A 41 -67.94 -33.32 -8.94
C LYS A 41 -69.06 -33.26 -7.88
N VAL A 42 -70.14 -32.58 -8.22
CA VAL A 42 -71.31 -32.42 -7.36
C VAL A 42 -72.53 -32.97 -8.05
N GLY A 43 -73.39 -33.61 -7.27
CA GLY A 43 -74.61 -34.24 -7.83
C GLY A 43 -75.67 -34.46 -6.77
N ILE A 44 -76.78 -34.96 -7.22
CA ILE A 44 -77.93 -35.32 -6.39
C ILE A 44 -78.25 -36.80 -6.56
N ARG A 45 -78.63 -37.46 -5.49
CA ARG A 45 -79.06 -38.86 -5.45
C ARG A 45 -80.47 -38.96 -4.87
N SER A 46 -81.36 -39.73 -5.50
CA SER A 46 -82.58 -40.19 -4.90
C SER A 46 -82.28 -41.41 -4.01
N ASN A 47 -82.64 -41.31 -2.76
CA ASN A 47 -82.36 -42.36 -1.76
C ASN A 47 -83.49 -43.46 -1.68
N THR A 48 -84.57 -43.27 -2.44
CA THR A 48 -85.73 -44.19 -2.38
C THR A 48 -86.06 -44.69 -3.79
N ALA A 49 -86.76 -45.89 -3.84
CA ALA A 49 -87.25 -46.49 -5.06
C ALA A 49 -88.50 -45.78 -5.62
N TYR A 50 -89.01 -44.74 -4.98
CA TYR A 50 -90.31 -44.15 -5.28
C TYR A 50 -90.29 -42.66 -5.57
N HIS A 51 -89.11 -41.95 -5.42
CA HIS A 51 -89.03 -40.52 -5.59
C HIS A 51 -88.17 -40.18 -6.82
N ASN A 52 -88.80 -39.68 -7.84
CA ASN A 52 -88.16 -39.08 -9.01
C ASN A 52 -88.07 -37.56 -8.82
N HIS A 53 -87.09 -36.94 -9.36
CA HIS A 53 -86.94 -35.52 -9.44
C HIS A 53 -86.77 -35.10 -10.90
N TYR A 54 -87.53 -34.12 -11.35
CA TYR A 54 -87.61 -33.72 -12.75
C TYR A 54 -87.24 -32.25 -12.93
N GLY A 55 -86.07 -31.98 -13.42
CA GLY A 55 -85.55 -30.81 -14.09
C GLY A 55 -86.03 -29.44 -13.61
N LEU A 56 -85.90 -29.12 -12.34
CA LEU A 56 -86.17 -27.83 -11.75
C LEU A 56 -84.90 -26.94 -11.72
N SER A 57 -85.07 -25.63 -11.67
CA SER A 57 -83.99 -24.66 -11.60
C SER A 57 -83.33 -24.68 -10.22
N GLU A 58 -82.22 -25.37 -10.09
CA GLU A 58 -81.54 -25.66 -8.82
C GLU A 58 -80.15 -25.09 -8.81
N THR A 59 -79.84 -24.28 -7.80
CA THR A 59 -78.50 -23.73 -7.66
C THR A 59 -77.61 -24.72 -6.85
N TYR A 60 -76.52 -25.11 -7.47
CA TYR A 60 -75.45 -25.88 -6.83
C TYR A 60 -74.23 -25.02 -6.63
N VAL A 61 -73.74 -24.93 -5.39
CA VAL A 61 -72.54 -24.21 -5.01
C VAL A 61 -71.52 -25.19 -4.49
N VAL A 62 -70.29 -25.15 -5.02
CA VAL A 62 -69.17 -25.95 -4.49
C VAL A 62 -68.10 -25.00 -4.03
N ASN A 63 -67.58 -25.23 -2.81
CA ASN A 63 -66.48 -24.51 -2.22
C ASN A 63 -65.36 -25.51 -1.92
N ILE A 64 -64.17 -25.20 -2.40
CA ILE A 64 -62.94 -25.97 -2.16
C ILE A 64 -61.93 -25.01 -1.49
N ASN A 65 -61.51 -25.33 -0.27
CA ASN A 65 -60.52 -24.58 0.53
C ASN A 65 -60.84 -23.05 0.62
N GLY A 66 -62.15 -22.75 0.89
CA GLY A 66 -62.64 -21.39 1.01
C GLY A 66 -62.97 -20.65 -0.28
N THR A 67 -62.69 -21.26 -1.44
CA THR A 67 -62.95 -20.65 -2.76
C THR A 67 -64.17 -21.30 -3.38
N VAL A 68 -65.13 -20.54 -3.85
CA VAL A 68 -66.28 -20.98 -4.63
C VAL A 68 -65.79 -21.37 -6.01
N VAL A 69 -65.79 -22.66 -6.34
CA VAL A 69 -65.29 -23.21 -7.61
C VAL A 69 -66.43 -23.49 -8.59
N HIS A 70 -67.67 -23.50 -8.08
CA HIS A 70 -68.88 -23.65 -8.86
C HIS A 70 -70.06 -22.94 -8.17
N ASN A 71 -70.82 -22.21 -8.95
CA ASN A 71 -72.10 -21.58 -8.51
C ASN A 71 -72.95 -21.37 -9.80
N ALA A 72 -73.82 -22.31 -10.03
CA ALA A 72 -74.69 -22.26 -11.22
C ALA A 72 -75.99 -22.99 -11.00
N VAL A 73 -76.96 -22.64 -11.83
CA VAL A 73 -78.30 -23.28 -11.91
C VAL A 73 -78.22 -24.45 -12.85
N HIS A 74 -78.74 -25.60 -12.41
CA HIS A 74 -78.87 -26.84 -13.19
C HIS A 74 -80.28 -27.37 -13.10
N THR A 75 -80.67 -28.17 -14.08
CA THR A 75 -82.02 -28.78 -14.18
C THR A 75 -81.93 -30.29 -14.32
N PRO A 76 -81.40 -31.01 -13.30
CA PRO A 76 -81.22 -32.45 -13.39
C PRO A 76 -82.52 -33.23 -13.31
N THR A 77 -82.62 -34.30 -14.11
CA THR A 77 -83.63 -35.31 -13.89
C THR A 77 -83.02 -36.52 -13.18
N VAL A 78 -83.54 -36.86 -12.00
CA VAL A 78 -83.02 -37.93 -11.15
C VAL A 78 -84.10 -39.00 -10.96
N ASN A 79 -83.85 -40.15 -11.55
CA ASN A 79 -84.75 -41.30 -11.35
C ASN A 79 -84.59 -41.90 -9.94
N SER A 80 -85.66 -42.57 -9.49
CA SER A 80 -85.63 -43.25 -8.17
C SER A 80 -84.42 -44.20 -8.04
N GLY A 81 -83.73 -44.04 -6.92
CA GLY A 81 -82.50 -44.79 -6.60
C GLY A 81 -81.25 -44.36 -7.43
N ALA A 82 -81.37 -43.43 -8.39
CA ALA A 82 -80.27 -43.02 -9.22
C ALA A 82 -79.47 -41.85 -8.65
N THR A 83 -78.25 -41.71 -9.11
CA THR A 83 -77.36 -40.56 -8.87
C THR A 83 -77.11 -39.82 -10.20
N VAL A 84 -77.26 -38.54 -10.20
CA VAL A 84 -76.93 -37.67 -11.34
C VAL A 84 -75.85 -36.63 -10.91
N TRP A 85 -74.75 -36.63 -11.58
CA TRP A 85 -73.70 -35.66 -11.42
C TRP A 85 -74.02 -34.43 -12.31
N VAL A 86 -74.18 -33.28 -11.68
CA VAL A 86 -74.65 -32.04 -12.37
C VAL A 86 -73.51 -31.15 -12.84
N ALA A 87 -72.41 -31.18 -12.12
CA ALA A 87 -71.23 -30.41 -12.50
C ALA A 87 -69.97 -31.10 -12.00
N SER A 88 -68.88 -30.85 -12.68
CA SER A 88 -67.52 -31.27 -12.32
C SER A 88 -66.50 -30.25 -12.78
N GLY A 89 -65.35 -30.25 -12.14
CA GLY A 89 -64.24 -29.36 -12.53
C GLY A 89 -62.97 -29.71 -11.79
N THR A 90 -61.98 -28.85 -12.02
CA THR A 90 -60.71 -28.92 -11.32
C THR A 90 -60.35 -27.55 -10.78
N THR A 91 -59.63 -27.52 -9.65
CA THR A 91 -59.09 -26.30 -9.07
C THR A 91 -57.70 -26.58 -8.50
N THR A 92 -56.87 -25.54 -8.42
CA THR A 92 -55.50 -25.64 -7.87
C THR A 92 -55.49 -25.09 -6.46
N VAL A 93 -54.87 -25.85 -5.54
CA VAL A 93 -54.72 -25.44 -4.13
C VAL A 93 -53.24 -25.42 -3.77
N SER A 94 -52.78 -24.32 -3.18
CA SER A 94 -51.43 -24.17 -2.62
C SER A 94 -51.30 -24.88 -1.29
N HIS A 95 -50.18 -25.57 -1.08
CA HIS A 95 -49.81 -26.21 0.16
C HIS A 95 -49.09 -25.25 1.12
N ASN A 96 -48.99 -25.63 2.40
CA ASN A 96 -48.17 -24.96 3.38
C ASN A 96 -46.70 -24.99 3.00
N ALA A 97 -45.86 -24.17 3.64
CA ALA A 97 -44.41 -24.10 3.37
C ALA A 97 -43.69 -25.45 3.58
N ASP A 98 -44.21 -26.30 4.46
CA ASP A 98 -43.69 -27.65 4.71
C ASP A 98 -44.22 -28.73 3.74
N GLY A 99 -45.03 -28.31 2.76
CA GLY A 99 -45.65 -29.19 1.76
C GLY A 99 -46.91 -29.92 2.26
N SER A 100 -47.31 -29.76 3.49
CA SER A 100 -48.55 -30.32 4.01
C SER A 100 -49.77 -29.49 3.59
N LYS A 101 -50.94 -30.14 3.43
CA LYS A 101 -52.20 -29.44 3.25
C LYS A 101 -53.39 -30.34 3.63
N SER A 102 -54.32 -29.74 4.32
CA SER A 102 -55.66 -30.26 4.45
C SER A 102 -56.63 -29.18 3.95
N ILE A 103 -57.55 -29.56 3.13
CA ILE A 103 -58.56 -28.65 2.56
C ILE A 103 -59.93 -28.89 3.13
N SER A 104 -60.68 -27.83 3.35
CA SER A 104 -62.13 -27.91 3.61
C SER A 104 -62.86 -28.01 2.25
N VAL A 105 -63.88 -28.80 2.23
CA VAL A 105 -64.74 -28.95 1.07
C VAL A 105 -66.23 -28.86 1.48
N SER A 106 -67.01 -28.18 0.71
CA SER A 106 -68.43 -28.14 0.96
C SER A 106 -69.23 -27.97 -0.33
N ALA A 107 -70.43 -28.48 -0.32
CA ALA A 107 -71.41 -28.14 -1.38
C ALA A 107 -72.73 -27.76 -0.69
N SER A 108 -73.45 -26.90 -1.37
CA SER A 108 -74.80 -26.54 -0.99
C SER A 108 -75.74 -26.62 -2.22
N PHE A 109 -76.96 -26.97 -1.93
CA PHE A 109 -78.04 -27.07 -2.89
C PHE A 109 -79.15 -26.17 -2.44
N ASN A 110 -79.75 -25.42 -3.39
CA ASN A 110 -80.94 -24.61 -3.13
C ASN A 110 -81.86 -24.67 -4.36
N ASN A 111 -83.07 -25.05 -4.11
CA ASN A 111 -84.14 -25.01 -5.13
C ASN A 111 -85.10 -23.86 -4.83
N ALA A 112 -85.25 -22.95 -5.75
CA ALA A 112 -86.18 -21.82 -5.62
C ALA A 112 -87.65 -22.20 -5.79
N ASP A 113 -87.91 -23.34 -6.45
CA ASP A 113 -89.26 -23.83 -6.71
C ASP A 113 -89.80 -24.54 -5.43
N ARG A 114 -90.99 -24.19 -5.02
CA ARG A 114 -91.63 -24.70 -3.78
C ARG A 114 -92.84 -25.58 -4.10
N GLY A 115 -92.60 -26.73 -4.69
CA GLY A 115 -93.69 -27.72 -4.90
C GLY A 115 -93.74 -28.80 -3.81
N THR A 116 -94.86 -29.52 -3.70
CA THR A 116 -95.05 -30.63 -2.76
C THR A 116 -94.07 -31.76 -3.08
N TYR A 117 -93.33 -32.25 -2.08
CA TYR A 117 -92.31 -33.29 -2.20
C TYR A 117 -91.05 -32.95 -2.99
N LEU A 118 -90.81 -31.69 -3.37
CA LEU A 118 -89.59 -31.25 -4.12
C LEU A 118 -88.43 -31.04 -3.13
N PRO A 119 -87.21 -31.31 -3.61
CA PRO A 119 -85.97 -30.95 -2.91
C PRO A 119 -85.95 -29.45 -2.64
N THR A 120 -85.55 -29.00 -1.42
CA THR A 120 -85.53 -27.58 -1.02
C THR A 120 -84.11 -27.06 -0.83
N THR A 121 -83.49 -27.49 0.23
CA THR A 121 -82.13 -27.08 0.56
C THR A 121 -81.35 -28.27 1.15
N GLY A 122 -80.09 -28.29 0.94
CA GLY A 122 -79.19 -29.25 1.51
C GLY A 122 -77.75 -28.78 1.48
N SER A 123 -76.94 -29.35 2.34
CA SER A 123 -75.50 -29.11 2.31
C SER A 123 -74.73 -30.36 2.73
N CYS A 124 -73.54 -30.50 2.26
CA CYS A 124 -72.55 -31.42 2.76
C CYS A 124 -71.19 -30.73 2.88
N SER A 125 -70.38 -31.20 3.83
CA SER A 125 -69.05 -30.66 4.06
C SER A 125 -68.12 -31.73 4.61
N GLY A 126 -66.83 -31.45 4.50
CA GLY A 126 -65.82 -32.31 5.08
C GLY A 126 -64.41 -31.72 4.87
N SER A 127 -63.45 -32.55 5.12
CA SER A 127 -62.05 -32.19 4.87
C SER A 127 -61.33 -33.31 4.14
N LEU A 128 -60.39 -32.94 3.30
CA LEU A 128 -59.53 -33.88 2.58
C LEU A 128 -58.08 -33.54 2.89
N LYS A 129 -57.35 -34.50 3.43
CA LYS A 129 -55.89 -34.40 3.59
C LYS A 129 -55.25 -34.74 2.23
N LEU A 130 -54.48 -33.82 1.72
CA LEU A 130 -53.73 -33.96 0.46
C LEU A 130 -52.40 -34.67 0.70
N THR A 131 -51.81 -35.16 -0.38
CA THR A 131 -50.46 -35.74 -0.37
C THR A 131 -49.46 -34.66 0.04
N THR A 132 -48.63 -34.97 1.04
CA THR A 132 -47.55 -34.01 1.45
C THR A 132 -46.54 -33.91 0.34
N ILE A 133 -46.38 -32.71 -0.21
CA ILE A 133 -45.44 -32.42 -1.28
C ILE A 133 -44.02 -32.30 -0.74
N PRO A 134 -43.03 -33.07 -1.22
CA PRO A 134 -41.63 -32.94 -0.81
C PRO A 134 -41.07 -31.53 -1.04
N ARG A 135 -40.32 -30.96 -0.04
CA ARG A 135 -39.77 -29.60 -0.12
C ARG A 135 -38.26 -29.62 -0.01
N ALA A 136 -37.58 -28.76 -0.82
CA ALA A 136 -36.14 -28.58 -0.80
C ALA A 136 -35.70 -27.99 0.57
N THR A 137 -34.74 -28.62 1.21
CA THR A 137 -34.15 -28.19 2.48
C THR A 137 -33.40 -26.86 2.30
N THR A 138 -33.73 -25.87 3.11
CA THR A 138 -32.99 -24.60 3.11
C THR A 138 -31.75 -24.76 3.99
N PRO A 139 -30.54 -24.58 3.43
CA PRO A 139 -29.29 -24.67 4.16
C PRO A 139 -29.07 -23.45 5.06
N SER A 140 -28.41 -23.71 6.19
CA SER A 140 -27.80 -22.72 7.08
C SER A 140 -26.32 -23.07 7.31
N ILE A 141 -25.52 -22.12 7.72
CA ILE A 141 -24.10 -22.31 8.03
C ILE A 141 -23.80 -21.75 9.42
N ASP A 142 -22.87 -22.39 10.11
CA ASP A 142 -22.42 -21.97 11.45
C ASP A 142 -21.51 -20.74 11.42
N LYS A 143 -20.79 -20.52 10.28
CA LYS A 143 -19.83 -19.43 10.11
C LYS A 143 -20.07 -18.72 8.79
N PRO A 144 -20.65 -17.50 8.79
CA PRO A 144 -20.87 -16.73 7.57
C PRO A 144 -19.57 -16.18 6.97
N SER A 145 -18.46 -16.18 7.75
CA SER A 145 -17.13 -15.76 7.32
C SER A 145 -16.06 -16.57 8.03
N LEU A 146 -15.09 -17.14 7.26
CA LEU A 146 -14.01 -17.96 7.81
C LEU A 146 -12.79 -17.93 6.89
N GLU A 147 -11.61 -18.29 7.43
CA GLU A 147 -10.37 -18.41 6.64
C GLU A 147 -10.27 -19.78 5.95
N CYS A 148 -9.57 -19.84 4.83
CA CYS A 148 -9.13 -21.10 4.22
C CYS A 148 -8.41 -21.99 5.26
N GLY A 149 -8.59 -23.30 5.16
CA GLY A 149 -8.11 -24.27 6.13
C GLY A 149 -9.06 -24.49 7.32
N SER A 150 -10.07 -23.64 7.52
CA SER A 150 -11.06 -23.78 8.59
C SER A 150 -12.22 -24.67 8.15
N ALA A 151 -12.86 -25.34 9.12
CA ALA A 151 -14.08 -26.11 8.88
C ALA A 151 -15.34 -25.23 9.01
N ILE A 152 -16.30 -25.49 8.11
CA ILE A 152 -17.65 -24.93 8.12
C ILE A 152 -18.65 -26.07 8.26
N LYS A 153 -19.71 -25.87 9.05
CA LYS A 153 -20.82 -26.81 9.16
C LYS A 153 -22.01 -26.25 8.37
N ILE A 154 -22.45 -27.02 7.38
CA ILE A 154 -23.67 -26.77 6.61
C ILE A 154 -24.75 -27.61 7.25
N SER A 155 -25.89 -27.03 7.62
CA SER A 155 -27.02 -27.70 8.24
C SER A 155 -28.33 -27.19 7.64
N GLY A 156 -29.44 -27.85 7.99
CA GLY A 156 -30.77 -27.41 7.57
C GLY A 156 -31.88 -28.14 8.30
N THR A 157 -33.12 -27.73 8.04
CA THR A 157 -34.30 -28.46 8.50
C THR A 157 -34.98 -29.10 7.28
N SER A 158 -34.99 -30.42 7.22
CA SER A 158 -35.61 -31.20 6.16
C SER A 158 -37.08 -31.43 6.41
N ALA A 159 -37.90 -31.36 5.39
CA ALA A 159 -39.33 -31.61 5.45
C ALA A 159 -39.65 -33.11 5.76
N SER A 160 -38.69 -34.00 5.52
CA SER A 160 -38.86 -35.46 5.81
C SER A 160 -37.51 -36.06 6.20
N SER A 161 -37.53 -37.00 7.16
CA SER A 161 -36.36 -37.83 7.50
C SER A 161 -35.96 -38.79 6.37
N ASN A 162 -36.86 -39.06 5.41
CA ASN A 162 -36.58 -39.93 4.26
C ASN A 162 -35.78 -39.26 3.16
N PHE A 163 -35.53 -37.94 3.29
CA PHE A 163 -34.72 -37.22 2.30
C PHE A 163 -33.24 -37.41 2.57
N SER A 164 -32.50 -37.67 1.51
CA SER A 164 -31.05 -37.54 1.48
C SER A 164 -30.66 -36.23 0.78
N HIS A 165 -29.38 -35.82 0.94
CA HIS A 165 -28.93 -34.58 0.34
C HIS A 165 -27.58 -34.77 -0.34
N LYS A 166 -27.40 -34.14 -1.51
CA LYS A 166 -26.09 -33.91 -2.10
C LYS A 166 -25.64 -32.49 -1.74
N VAL A 167 -24.41 -32.39 -1.28
CA VAL A 167 -23.83 -31.12 -0.86
C VAL A 167 -22.85 -30.65 -1.94
N TYR A 168 -23.07 -29.45 -2.42
CA TYR A 168 -22.20 -28.82 -3.41
C TYR A 168 -21.64 -27.52 -2.87
N VAL A 169 -20.49 -27.13 -3.40
CA VAL A 169 -19.94 -25.80 -3.25
C VAL A 169 -19.64 -25.21 -4.63
N THR A 170 -19.98 -23.96 -4.80
CA THR A 170 -19.53 -23.17 -5.96
C THR A 170 -18.48 -22.19 -5.49
N TRP A 171 -17.27 -22.34 -6.00
CA TRP A 171 -16.13 -21.47 -5.75
C TRP A 171 -15.47 -21.06 -7.05
N ASN A 172 -15.20 -19.77 -7.23
CA ASN A 172 -14.60 -19.21 -8.45
C ASN A 172 -15.30 -19.71 -9.74
N GLY A 173 -16.65 -19.73 -9.72
CA GLY A 173 -17.48 -20.16 -10.84
C GLY A 173 -17.61 -21.68 -11.04
N THR A 174 -16.84 -22.50 -10.34
CA THR A 174 -16.89 -23.96 -10.45
C THR A 174 -17.75 -24.57 -9.36
N LYS A 175 -18.79 -25.33 -9.76
CA LYS A 175 -19.64 -26.10 -8.87
C LYS A 175 -19.08 -27.51 -8.69
N THR A 176 -18.80 -27.91 -7.45
CA THR A 176 -18.24 -29.22 -7.12
C THR A 176 -19.11 -29.90 -6.05
N GLN A 177 -19.39 -31.18 -6.21
CA GLN A 177 -19.99 -31.97 -5.13
C GLN A 177 -18.94 -32.28 -4.07
N ILE A 178 -19.21 -31.90 -2.83
CA ILE A 178 -18.28 -32.06 -1.69
C ILE A 178 -18.69 -33.17 -0.75
N GLY A 179 -19.91 -33.68 -0.88
CA GLY A 179 -20.39 -34.80 -0.08
C GLY A 179 -21.85 -35.14 -0.27
N THR A 180 -22.31 -36.07 0.57
CA THR A 180 -23.71 -36.50 0.67
C THR A 180 -24.10 -36.62 2.16
N ILE A 181 -25.37 -36.40 2.43
CA ILE A 181 -25.98 -36.66 3.74
C ILE A 181 -27.05 -37.72 3.54
N ALA A 182 -26.92 -38.86 4.20
CA ALA A 182 -27.90 -39.95 4.13
C ALA A 182 -29.24 -39.53 4.73
N SER A 183 -30.31 -40.22 4.34
CA SER A 183 -31.62 -40.13 5.01
C SER A 183 -31.55 -40.64 6.46
N GLY A 184 -32.55 -40.31 7.26
CA GLY A 184 -32.66 -40.74 8.66
C GLY A 184 -32.79 -39.61 9.67
N THR A 185 -32.68 -38.34 9.22
CA THR A 185 -32.82 -37.18 10.10
C THR A 185 -33.55 -36.02 9.43
N THR A 186 -34.28 -35.24 10.22
CA THR A 186 -34.88 -33.97 9.82
C THR A 186 -33.94 -32.78 10.03
N THR A 187 -32.74 -33.00 10.61
CA THR A 187 -31.72 -31.98 10.84
C THR A 187 -30.40 -32.37 10.17
N PRO A 188 -30.39 -32.47 8.82
CA PRO A 188 -29.17 -32.83 8.07
C PRO A 188 -28.03 -31.86 8.38
N SER A 189 -26.83 -32.42 8.53
CA SER A 189 -25.63 -31.60 8.69
C SER A 189 -24.41 -32.23 8.02
N PHE A 190 -23.52 -31.38 7.50
CA PHE A 190 -22.29 -31.78 6.82
C PHE A 190 -21.18 -30.80 7.19
N SER A 191 -20.03 -31.34 7.58
CA SER A 191 -18.83 -30.53 7.87
C SER A 191 -17.88 -30.58 6.68
N TYR A 192 -17.36 -29.43 6.30
CA TYR A 192 -16.42 -29.29 5.18
C TYR A 192 -15.25 -28.41 5.58
N THR A 193 -14.03 -28.86 5.32
CA THR A 193 -12.83 -28.02 5.51
C THR A 193 -12.52 -27.28 4.22
N ILE A 194 -12.47 -25.97 4.30
CA ILE A 194 -12.17 -25.12 3.14
C ILE A 194 -10.72 -25.37 2.69
N PRO A 195 -10.48 -25.79 1.44
CA PRO A 195 -9.14 -26.03 0.94
C PRO A 195 -8.26 -24.77 0.99
N THR A 196 -7.02 -24.92 1.40
CA THR A 196 -6.06 -23.81 1.43
C THR A 196 -5.65 -23.33 0.02
N ASP A 197 -5.77 -24.21 -0.97
CA ASP A 197 -5.49 -23.87 -2.38
C ASP A 197 -6.49 -22.86 -2.97
N TRP A 198 -7.63 -22.67 -2.33
CA TRP A 198 -8.61 -21.66 -2.77
C TRP A 198 -8.05 -20.24 -2.69
N GLU A 199 -7.04 -20.00 -1.85
CA GLU A 199 -6.33 -18.73 -1.74
C GLU A 199 -5.72 -18.28 -3.08
N LYS A 200 -5.32 -19.26 -3.94
CA LYS A 200 -4.76 -19.00 -5.26
C LYS A 200 -5.77 -18.44 -6.26
N ASN A 201 -7.05 -18.70 -6.03
CA ASN A 201 -8.12 -18.25 -6.92
C ASN A 201 -8.55 -16.79 -6.69
N ILE A 202 -8.03 -16.15 -5.64
CA ILE A 202 -8.31 -14.75 -5.29
C ILE A 202 -7.01 -13.97 -5.09
N PRO A 203 -6.17 -13.84 -6.15
CA PRO A 203 -4.84 -13.24 -6.06
C PRO A 203 -4.87 -11.74 -5.71
N ASP A 204 -5.97 -11.05 -6.04
CA ASP A 204 -6.12 -9.59 -5.92
C ASP A 204 -7.13 -9.18 -4.83
N SER A 205 -7.58 -10.14 -4.01
CA SER A 205 -8.51 -9.90 -2.92
C SER A 205 -8.16 -10.71 -1.69
N THR A 206 -8.54 -10.20 -0.52
CA THR A 206 -8.40 -10.91 0.76
C THR A 206 -9.54 -11.87 1.03
N SER A 207 -10.62 -11.86 0.22
CA SER A 207 -11.78 -12.74 0.39
C SER A 207 -12.54 -12.95 -0.92
N GLY A 208 -13.30 -14.04 -0.97
CA GLY A 208 -14.25 -14.36 -2.02
C GLY A 208 -15.53 -14.99 -1.44
N ILE A 209 -16.57 -15.15 -2.25
CA ILE A 209 -17.82 -15.77 -1.85
C ILE A 209 -17.86 -17.22 -2.35
N ALA A 210 -18.10 -18.16 -1.43
CA ALA A 210 -18.46 -19.53 -1.73
C ALA A 210 -19.96 -19.72 -1.52
N THR A 211 -20.63 -20.38 -2.46
CA THR A 211 -22.05 -20.72 -2.40
C THR A 211 -22.21 -22.21 -2.09
N PHE A 212 -22.71 -22.54 -0.91
CA PHE A 212 -23.02 -23.90 -0.50
C PHE A 212 -24.47 -24.24 -0.89
N THR A 213 -24.66 -25.35 -1.58
CA THR A 213 -25.96 -25.78 -2.11
C THR A 213 -26.29 -27.16 -1.55
N LEU A 214 -27.48 -27.28 -0.93
CA LEU A 214 -28.10 -28.58 -0.62
C LEU A 214 -29.09 -28.91 -1.72
N GLU A 215 -28.86 -30.00 -2.45
CA GLU A 215 -29.84 -30.63 -3.30
C GLU A 215 -30.55 -31.73 -2.49
N THR A 216 -31.85 -31.59 -2.31
CA THR A 216 -32.68 -32.54 -1.58
C THR A 216 -33.17 -33.64 -2.50
N ILE A 217 -33.00 -34.89 -2.09
CA ILE A 217 -33.31 -36.08 -2.89
C ILE A 217 -34.37 -36.90 -2.14
N SER A 218 -35.45 -37.25 -2.83
CA SER A 218 -36.48 -38.20 -2.37
C SER A 218 -36.32 -39.52 -3.17
N GLY A 219 -35.84 -40.57 -2.52
CA GLY A 219 -35.45 -41.78 -3.23
C GLY A 219 -34.32 -41.52 -4.26
N SER A 220 -34.62 -41.54 -5.56
CA SER A 220 -33.68 -41.20 -6.63
C SER A 220 -33.96 -39.85 -7.29
N THR A 221 -35.03 -39.15 -6.91
CA THR A 221 -35.52 -37.95 -7.57
C THR A 221 -35.13 -36.70 -6.81
N SER A 222 -34.58 -35.70 -7.50
CA SER A 222 -34.33 -34.37 -6.92
C SER A 222 -35.66 -33.65 -6.66
N VAL A 223 -35.87 -33.17 -5.44
CA VAL A 223 -37.02 -32.34 -5.08
C VAL A 223 -36.67 -30.84 -5.07
N GLY A 224 -35.47 -30.50 -5.45
CA GLY A 224 -34.99 -29.12 -5.59
C GLY A 224 -33.72 -28.84 -4.79
N SER A 225 -33.20 -27.63 -4.98
CA SER A 225 -31.98 -27.16 -4.35
C SER A 225 -32.19 -25.80 -3.70
N LYS A 226 -31.50 -25.55 -2.59
CA LYS A 226 -31.38 -24.25 -1.94
C LYS A 226 -29.93 -23.97 -1.59
N SER A 227 -29.56 -22.70 -1.54
CA SER A 227 -28.17 -22.29 -1.34
C SER A 227 -28.03 -21.25 -0.21
N VAL A 228 -26.82 -21.20 0.35
CA VAL A 228 -26.37 -20.19 1.33
C VAL A 228 -24.94 -19.77 1.00
N ASN A 229 -24.63 -18.51 1.19
CA ASN A 229 -23.32 -17.95 0.91
C ASN A 229 -22.46 -17.85 2.17
N ALA A 230 -21.15 -18.10 2.03
CA ALA A 230 -20.14 -17.80 3.02
C ALA A 230 -19.01 -16.96 2.40
N THR A 231 -18.46 -16.03 3.18
CA THR A 231 -17.26 -15.28 2.82
C THR A 231 -16.03 -16.09 3.23
N ILE A 232 -15.26 -16.54 2.26
CA ILE A 232 -14.01 -17.25 2.47
C ILE A 232 -12.86 -16.26 2.39
N LYS A 233 -12.04 -16.22 3.46
CA LYS A 233 -10.90 -15.30 3.57
C LYS A 233 -9.58 -16.02 3.32
N VAL A 234 -8.67 -15.34 2.68
CA VAL A 234 -7.25 -15.73 2.67
C VAL A 234 -6.71 -15.64 4.09
N ARG A 235 -5.98 -16.65 4.55
CA ARG A 235 -5.39 -16.66 5.88
C ARG A 235 -4.56 -15.40 6.13
N SER A 236 -4.66 -14.84 7.32
CA SER A 236 -3.95 -13.62 7.72
C SER A 236 -2.42 -13.76 7.67
N SER A 237 -1.90 -14.98 7.82
CA SER A 237 -0.47 -15.32 7.71
C SER A 237 0.09 -15.27 6.28
N ILE A 238 -0.77 -15.24 5.26
CA ILE A 238 -0.35 -15.16 3.85
C ILE A 238 -0.04 -13.69 3.52
N VAL A 239 1.21 -13.32 3.61
CA VAL A 239 1.75 -11.99 3.30
C VAL A 239 2.87 -12.14 2.25
N PRO A 240 3.26 -11.09 1.53
CA PRO A 240 4.38 -11.15 0.60
C PRO A 240 5.70 -11.52 1.30
N THR A 241 6.63 -12.06 0.56
CA THR A 241 7.95 -12.47 1.09
C THR A 241 9.03 -11.50 0.61
N ILE A 242 9.90 -11.09 1.54
CA ILE A 242 11.14 -10.35 1.25
C ILE A 242 12.32 -11.32 1.43
N GLY A 243 12.93 -11.70 0.33
CA GLY A 243 14.06 -12.62 0.28
C GLY A 243 15.42 -11.99 0.60
N THR A 244 16.39 -12.20 -0.28
CA THR A 244 17.73 -11.62 -0.18
C THR A 244 17.72 -10.14 -0.52
N VAL A 245 18.54 -9.36 0.21
CA VAL A 245 18.81 -7.96 -0.04
C VAL A 245 20.29 -7.82 -0.39
N GLY A 246 20.57 -7.63 -1.67
CA GLY A 246 21.92 -7.34 -2.15
C GLY A 246 22.19 -5.85 -2.07
N ILE A 247 23.34 -5.46 -1.55
CA ILE A 247 23.79 -4.07 -1.48
C ILE A 247 25.22 -4.01 -2.02
N SER A 248 25.45 -3.17 -3.03
CA SER A 248 26.77 -2.96 -3.63
C SER A 248 27.01 -1.49 -3.87
N ASP A 249 28.27 -1.08 -3.87
CA ASP A 249 28.64 0.30 -4.20
C ASP A 249 28.81 0.43 -5.71
N THR A 250 28.23 1.50 -6.29
CA THR A 250 28.40 1.83 -7.70
C THR A 250 29.61 2.72 -7.96
N ASN A 251 30.23 3.30 -6.91
CA ASN A 251 31.50 3.98 -7.00
C ASN A 251 32.61 2.93 -7.02
N SER A 252 33.30 2.81 -8.15
CA SER A 252 34.34 1.79 -8.35
C SER A 252 35.51 1.93 -7.37
N ILE A 253 35.83 3.15 -6.92
CA ILE A 253 36.88 3.40 -5.93
C ILE A 253 36.48 2.84 -4.58
N CYS A 254 35.26 3.15 -4.12
CA CYS A 254 34.72 2.62 -2.86
C CYS A 254 34.58 1.09 -2.90
N ALA A 255 34.06 0.55 -4.01
CA ALA A 255 33.97 -0.90 -4.22
C ALA A 255 35.36 -1.56 -4.16
N GLY A 256 36.40 -0.96 -4.76
CA GLY A 256 37.77 -1.44 -4.72
C GLY A 256 38.41 -1.34 -3.31
N ILE A 257 38.00 -0.36 -2.50
CA ILE A 257 38.40 -0.24 -1.09
C ILE A 257 37.68 -1.33 -0.25
N GLY A 258 36.47 -1.76 -0.67
CA GLY A 258 35.63 -2.71 0.05
C GLY A 258 34.99 -2.09 1.30
N GLN A 259 34.71 -0.79 1.27
CA GLN A 259 34.05 -0.02 2.33
C GLN A 259 33.08 0.98 1.73
N TYR A 260 31.95 1.21 2.39
CA TYR A 260 31.08 2.32 2.07
C TYR A 260 31.64 3.59 2.71
N VAL A 261 31.85 4.63 1.92
CA VAL A 261 32.56 5.85 2.31
C VAL A 261 31.62 7.05 2.23
N GLN A 262 31.57 7.83 3.29
CA GLN A 262 30.78 9.06 3.39
C GLN A 262 31.08 9.99 2.20
N SER A 263 30.06 10.63 1.64
CA SER A 263 30.07 11.54 0.50
C SER A 263 30.56 10.95 -0.84
N GLN A 264 31.06 9.69 -0.84
CA GLN A 264 31.62 9.03 -2.02
C GLN A 264 30.77 7.86 -2.50
N SER A 265 30.26 7.06 -1.56
CA SER A 265 29.49 5.85 -1.88
C SER A 265 28.09 6.16 -2.37
N LYS A 266 27.69 5.46 -3.45
CA LYS A 266 26.32 5.39 -3.97
C LYS A 266 25.91 3.93 -3.97
N LEU A 267 24.95 3.54 -3.15
CA LEU A 267 24.59 2.14 -2.94
C LEU A 267 23.48 1.71 -3.89
N LYS A 268 23.73 0.64 -4.63
CA LYS A 268 22.72 -0.09 -5.38
C LYS A 268 22.12 -1.15 -4.50
N PHE A 269 20.81 -1.08 -4.29
CA PHE A 269 20.00 -2.11 -3.65
C PHE A 269 19.39 -3.03 -4.69
N SER A 270 19.34 -4.32 -4.39
CA SER A 270 18.64 -5.35 -5.19
C SER A 270 17.88 -6.24 -4.21
N ILE A 271 16.56 -6.19 -4.26
CA ILE A 271 15.68 -6.79 -3.28
C ILE A 271 14.88 -7.90 -3.96
N ALA A 272 15.08 -9.14 -3.54
CA ALA A 272 14.26 -10.25 -4.00
C ALA A 272 12.92 -10.22 -3.27
N THR A 273 11.83 -10.25 -4.03
CA THR A 273 10.46 -10.22 -3.48
C THR A 273 9.58 -11.21 -4.22
N SER A 274 8.62 -11.80 -3.52
CA SER A 274 7.62 -12.66 -4.14
C SER A 274 6.27 -12.53 -3.43
N GLY A 275 5.18 -12.61 -4.20
CA GLY A 275 3.85 -12.81 -3.67
C GLY A 275 3.66 -14.26 -3.21
N ASN A 276 2.68 -14.50 -2.36
CA ASN A 276 2.31 -15.81 -1.87
C ASN A 276 0.89 -16.19 -2.32
N GLN A 277 0.65 -17.48 -2.57
CA GLN A 277 -0.65 -18.00 -2.95
C GLN A 277 -1.27 -17.23 -4.13
N GLY A 278 -0.48 -17.05 -5.20
CA GLY A 278 -0.92 -16.42 -6.45
C GLY A 278 -0.92 -14.89 -6.44
N SER A 279 -0.72 -14.19 -5.31
CA SER A 279 -0.61 -12.73 -5.31
C SER A 279 0.66 -12.27 -6.03
N THR A 280 0.63 -11.07 -6.58
CA THR A 280 1.76 -10.39 -7.23
C THR A 280 2.25 -9.23 -6.37
N ILE A 281 3.48 -8.78 -6.58
CA ILE A 281 3.99 -7.61 -5.88
C ILE A 281 3.54 -6.34 -6.61
N THR A 282 2.87 -5.44 -5.90
CA THR A 282 2.38 -4.17 -6.42
C THR A 282 3.30 -3.00 -6.08
N SER A 283 3.98 -3.06 -4.94
CA SER A 283 4.96 -2.03 -4.58
C SER A 283 6.08 -2.56 -3.70
N VAL A 284 7.26 -1.96 -3.87
CA VAL A 284 8.41 -2.11 -3.01
C VAL A 284 8.89 -0.71 -2.65
N SER A 285 8.99 -0.42 -1.37
CA SER A 285 9.44 0.86 -0.83
C SER A 285 10.54 0.64 0.19
N THR A 286 11.63 1.38 0.06
CA THR A 286 12.76 1.31 1.00
C THR A 286 13.03 2.68 1.59
N LYS A 287 12.94 2.79 2.91
CA LYS A 287 13.42 3.96 3.66
C LYS A 287 14.88 3.75 4.02
N PHE A 288 15.76 4.65 3.60
CA PHE A 288 17.19 4.61 3.89
C PHE A 288 17.75 6.03 3.99
N ASN A 289 18.50 6.32 5.06
CA ASN A 289 19.18 7.60 5.27
C ASN A 289 18.28 8.83 5.06
N GLY A 290 17.04 8.80 5.62
CA GLY A 290 16.06 9.88 5.53
C GLY A 290 15.32 9.98 4.19
N GLN A 291 15.66 9.16 3.20
CA GLN A 291 15.03 9.14 1.88
C GLN A 291 14.17 7.89 1.69
N THR A 292 13.19 7.97 0.80
CA THR A 292 12.36 6.84 0.39
C THR A 292 12.62 6.54 -1.09
N TYR A 293 12.92 5.29 -1.37
CA TYR A 293 13.18 4.75 -2.70
C TYR A 293 12.09 3.75 -3.09
N SER A 294 11.69 3.76 -4.34
CA SER A 294 10.68 2.86 -4.89
C SER A 294 11.30 1.83 -5.83
N GLY A 295 10.70 0.64 -5.85
CA GLY A 295 11.13 -0.47 -6.70
C GLY A 295 12.04 -1.46 -6.00
N SER A 296 12.16 -2.66 -6.60
CA SER A 296 13.02 -3.74 -6.11
C SER A 296 14.50 -3.51 -6.38
N THR A 297 14.84 -2.56 -7.24
CA THR A 297 16.21 -2.16 -7.56
C THR A 297 16.25 -0.64 -7.66
N PHE A 298 17.18 -0.04 -6.95
CA PHE A 298 17.44 1.40 -7.01
C PHE A 298 18.89 1.70 -6.62
N THR A 299 19.34 2.92 -6.92
CA THR A 299 20.65 3.41 -6.49
C THR A 299 20.46 4.70 -5.71
N THR A 300 21.14 4.82 -4.57
CA THR A 300 21.09 6.01 -3.71
C THR A 300 21.87 7.16 -4.32
N GLN A 301 21.61 8.39 -3.87
CA GLN A 301 22.57 9.47 -4.00
C GLN A 301 23.80 9.16 -3.13
N ALA A 302 24.87 9.98 -3.29
CA ALA A 302 26.03 9.88 -2.42
C ALA A 302 25.63 10.03 -0.95
N ILE A 303 26.05 9.09 -0.11
CA ILE A 303 25.63 9.00 1.29
C ILE A 303 26.38 10.07 2.11
N GLN A 304 25.64 11.04 2.66
CA GLN A 304 26.24 12.15 3.39
C GLN A 304 26.55 11.82 4.86
N ASN A 305 25.93 10.80 5.44
CA ASN A 305 26.10 10.40 6.82
C ASN A 305 27.07 9.23 6.95
N SER A 306 27.78 9.17 8.07
CA SER A 306 28.66 8.05 8.44
C SER A 306 28.11 7.29 9.64
N GLY A 307 28.70 6.14 9.95
CA GLY A 307 28.27 5.24 11.03
C GLY A 307 27.35 4.13 10.54
N THR A 308 26.58 3.56 11.45
CA THR A 308 25.61 2.49 11.13
C THR A 308 24.29 3.11 10.67
N LEU A 309 23.99 3.00 9.40
CA LEU A 309 22.76 3.49 8.78
C LEU A 309 21.78 2.35 8.59
N THR A 310 20.56 2.51 9.11
CA THR A 310 19.50 1.51 9.00
C THR A 310 18.65 1.73 7.75
N TYR A 311 18.16 0.63 7.19
CA TYR A 311 17.12 0.65 6.17
C TYR A 311 15.92 -0.17 6.58
N THR A 312 14.74 0.19 6.07
CA THR A 312 13.50 -0.57 6.23
C THR A 312 12.83 -0.70 4.87
N ILE A 313 12.64 -1.94 4.46
CA ILE A 313 11.96 -2.32 3.22
C ILE A 313 10.53 -2.67 3.57
N THR A 314 9.56 -2.13 2.84
CA THR A 314 8.14 -2.49 2.90
C THR A 314 7.70 -2.96 1.52
N VAL A 315 7.12 -4.13 1.46
CA VAL A 315 6.60 -4.73 0.23
C VAL A 315 5.10 -4.90 0.36
N THR A 316 4.36 -4.53 -0.68
CA THR A 316 2.91 -4.69 -0.74
C THR A 316 2.55 -5.63 -1.90
N ASP A 317 1.62 -6.55 -1.66
CA ASP A 317 1.11 -7.45 -2.70
C ASP A 317 -0.23 -6.96 -3.30
N SER A 318 -0.73 -7.67 -4.31
CA SER A 318 -1.99 -7.36 -5.00
C SER A 318 -3.23 -7.44 -4.11
N ARG A 319 -3.15 -8.11 -2.94
CA ARG A 319 -4.19 -8.14 -1.91
C ARG A 319 -4.15 -6.93 -0.98
N GLY A 320 -3.14 -6.04 -1.13
CA GLY A 320 -2.89 -4.92 -0.22
C GLY A 320 -2.21 -5.32 1.09
N ARG A 321 -1.71 -6.54 1.21
CA ARG A 321 -0.98 -7.02 2.39
C ARG A 321 0.48 -6.63 2.31
N THR A 322 1.07 -6.38 3.47
CA THR A 322 2.44 -5.89 3.56
C THR A 322 3.34 -6.82 4.36
N ALA A 323 4.62 -6.81 3.99
CA ALA A 323 5.70 -7.36 4.80
C ALA A 323 6.81 -6.32 4.93
N THR A 324 7.54 -6.37 6.03
CA THR A 324 8.66 -5.46 6.30
C THR A 324 9.92 -6.24 6.63
N LYS A 325 11.08 -5.70 6.21
CA LYS A 325 12.40 -6.21 6.57
C LYS A 325 13.35 -5.05 6.82
N SER A 326 14.04 -5.05 7.95
CA SER A 326 15.04 -4.05 8.28
C SER A 326 16.44 -4.63 8.26
N GLY A 327 17.42 -3.77 8.03
CA GLY A 327 18.83 -4.08 8.11
C GLY A 327 19.66 -2.82 8.23
N SER A 328 20.97 -2.95 8.17
CA SER A 328 21.90 -1.82 8.29
C SER A 328 23.10 -1.95 7.38
N VAL A 329 23.72 -0.83 7.09
CA VAL A 329 25.03 -0.71 6.42
C VAL A 329 25.95 0.17 7.26
N SER A 330 27.23 -0.17 7.31
CA SER A 330 28.25 0.64 7.99
C SER A 330 28.94 1.53 6.97
N VAL A 331 28.91 2.84 7.19
CA VAL A 331 29.52 3.86 6.32
C VAL A 331 30.66 4.52 7.10
N VAL A 332 31.86 4.47 6.53
CA VAL A 332 33.07 5.05 7.13
C VAL A 332 33.06 6.57 6.91
N ALA A 333 33.40 7.31 7.96
CA ALA A 333 33.55 8.76 7.86
C ALA A 333 34.70 9.13 6.91
N TYR A 334 34.47 10.15 6.10
CA TYR A 334 35.47 10.67 5.18
C TYR A 334 35.45 12.19 5.11
N ASN A 335 36.63 12.77 5.23
CA ASN A 335 36.87 14.18 4.99
C ASN A 335 37.88 14.34 3.86
N LEU A 336 37.72 15.39 3.08
CA LEU A 336 38.71 15.76 2.08
C LEU A 336 40.07 16.01 2.74
N PRO A 337 41.16 15.78 2.00
CA PRO A 337 42.49 16.12 2.47
C PRO A 337 42.58 17.55 3.01
N SER A 338 43.18 17.71 4.16
CA SER A 338 43.40 19.01 4.78
C SER A 338 44.85 19.42 4.71
N LEU A 339 45.08 20.71 4.44
CA LEU A 339 46.39 21.31 4.43
C LEU A 339 46.29 22.63 5.23
N THR A 340 46.95 22.69 6.35
CA THR A 340 46.89 23.81 7.30
C THR A 340 48.28 24.19 7.78
N ASN A 341 48.40 25.33 8.43
CA ASN A 341 49.64 25.81 9.02
C ASN A 341 50.82 25.86 8.07
N ILE A 342 50.54 26.19 6.77
CA ILE A 342 51.62 26.27 5.80
C ILE A 342 52.38 27.60 5.93
N SER A 343 53.68 27.49 5.91
CA SER A 343 54.55 28.66 5.80
C SER A 343 55.86 28.33 5.07
N ALA A 344 56.46 29.32 4.52
CA ALA A 344 57.78 29.23 3.90
C ALA A 344 58.58 30.48 4.34
N LYS A 345 59.73 30.24 4.93
CA LYS A 345 60.59 31.31 5.45
C LYS A 345 61.98 31.19 4.87
N ARG A 346 62.66 32.36 4.68
CA ARG A 346 64.08 32.41 4.42
C ARG A 346 64.84 32.04 5.70
N ALA A 347 65.91 31.29 5.52
CA ALA A 347 66.76 30.84 6.61
C ALA A 347 68.24 30.88 6.19
N ASN A 348 69.14 30.91 7.18
CA ASN A 348 70.55 30.74 6.97
C ASN A 348 70.90 29.23 6.72
N SER A 349 72.15 28.90 6.51
CA SER A 349 72.61 27.53 6.28
C SER A 349 72.36 26.56 7.45
N GLY A 350 72.22 27.07 8.65
CA GLY A 350 71.83 26.34 9.85
C GLY A 350 70.31 26.22 10.06
N TYR A 351 69.47 26.75 9.12
CA TYR A 351 68.02 26.82 9.16
C TYR A 351 67.42 27.67 10.30
N ALA A 352 68.22 28.56 10.88
CA ALA A 352 67.66 29.68 11.65
C ALA A 352 67.01 30.69 10.71
N VAL A 353 65.80 31.18 11.04
CA VAL A 353 65.05 32.14 10.24
C VAL A 353 65.89 33.39 10.01
N ASP A 354 66.11 33.76 8.76
CA ASP A 354 66.85 34.91 8.32
C ASP A 354 66.17 35.54 7.08
N GLU A 355 65.21 36.39 7.33
CA GLU A 355 64.40 37.03 6.31
C GLU A 355 65.18 38.16 5.58
N SER A 356 66.34 38.54 6.08
CA SER A 356 67.15 39.64 5.56
C SER A 356 68.23 39.21 4.54
N SER A 357 68.76 37.99 4.67
CA SER A 357 69.84 37.48 3.85
C SER A 357 69.79 35.99 3.55
N GLY A 358 68.81 35.29 4.14
CA GLY A 358 68.69 33.85 4.06
C GLY A 358 68.37 33.36 2.63
N THR A 359 69.13 32.34 2.22
CA THR A 359 68.96 31.68 0.91
C THR A 359 68.41 30.28 1.06
N TYR A 360 68.40 29.73 2.28
CA TYR A 360 67.81 28.42 2.58
C TYR A 360 66.33 28.55 2.85
N ALA A 361 65.59 27.49 2.53
CA ALA A 361 64.14 27.42 2.75
C ALA A 361 63.80 26.56 3.97
N LEU A 362 63.14 27.17 4.92
CA LEU A 362 62.49 26.48 6.03
C LEU A 362 60.98 26.52 5.79
N LEU A 363 60.39 25.34 5.57
CA LEU A 363 58.98 25.16 5.27
C LEU A 363 58.27 24.54 6.48
N HIS A 364 57.09 25.01 6.82
CA HIS A 364 56.23 24.38 7.79
C HIS A 364 54.90 23.98 7.14
N PHE A 365 54.38 22.82 7.52
CA PHE A 365 53.08 22.34 7.03
C PHE A 365 52.46 21.31 7.98
N LYS A 366 51.13 21.26 7.97
CA LYS A 366 50.33 20.21 8.56
C LYS A 366 49.35 19.65 7.57
N VAL A 367 49.43 18.32 7.35
CA VAL A 367 48.61 17.60 6.37
C VAL A 367 47.79 16.52 7.07
N GLY A 368 46.54 16.40 6.73
CA GLY A 368 45.65 15.37 7.22
C GLY A 368 44.85 14.69 6.11
N PHE A 369 44.79 13.36 6.15
CA PHE A 369 44.01 12.56 5.23
C PHE A 369 43.19 11.53 6.01
N THR A 370 42.00 11.20 5.52
CA THR A 370 41.21 10.08 6.04
C THR A 370 41.83 8.75 5.59
N SER A 371 42.25 7.89 6.51
CA SER A 371 43.01 6.69 6.15
C SER A 371 42.20 5.56 5.52
N LEU A 372 40.90 5.46 5.86
CA LEU A 372 40.00 4.37 5.41
C LEU A 372 40.60 2.99 5.66
N SER A 373 41.03 2.74 6.91
CA SER A 373 41.73 1.51 7.32
C SER A 373 43.00 1.25 6.49
N ASN A 374 43.77 2.27 6.23
CA ASN A 374 45.01 2.26 5.42
C ASN A 374 44.80 1.90 3.94
N LYS A 375 43.59 2.06 3.41
CA LYS A 375 43.25 1.77 2.01
C LYS A 375 43.15 3.01 1.13
N ASN A 376 43.16 4.20 1.72
CA ASN A 376 43.22 5.45 0.97
C ASN A 376 44.67 5.68 0.46
N VAL A 377 44.82 5.86 -0.82
CA VAL A 377 46.12 6.22 -1.42
C VAL A 377 46.24 7.74 -1.38
N THR A 378 47.21 8.23 -0.63
CA THR A 378 47.43 9.66 -0.39
C THR A 378 48.73 10.14 -0.97
N SER A 379 48.78 11.39 -1.37
CA SER A 379 49.99 12.06 -1.85
C SER A 379 50.02 13.51 -1.37
N PHE A 380 51.11 13.87 -0.76
CA PHE A 380 51.47 15.24 -0.45
C PHE A 380 52.69 15.61 -1.25
N TYR A 381 52.69 16.80 -1.90
CA TYR A 381 53.70 17.21 -2.85
C TYR A 381 54.06 18.67 -2.61
N ILE A 382 55.34 19.00 -2.60
CA ILE A 382 55.85 20.37 -2.52
C ILE A 382 56.71 20.67 -3.73
N GLN A 383 56.49 21.82 -4.30
CA GLN A 383 57.26 22.36 -5.44
C GLN A 383 57.44 23.87 -5.26
N TYR A 384 58.45 24.41 -5.97
CA TYR A 384 58.73 25.82 -5.92
C TYR A 384 59.08 26.36 -7.33
N ARG A 385 58.99 27.65 -7.48
CA ARG A 385 59.49 28.39 -8.62
C ARG A 385 59.84 29.85 -8.25
N ALA A 386 60.65 30.51 -9.06
CA ALA A 386 60.69 31.97 -9.04
C ALA A 386 59.33 32.50 -9.55
N SER A 387 58.81 33.55 -8.91
CA SER A 387 57.51 34.11 -9.30
C SER A 387 57.53 34.54 -10.78
N GLY A 388 56.50 34.13 -11.53
CA GLY A 388 56.40 34.37 -12.98
C GLY A 388 57.11 33.32 -13.85
N ALA A 389 57.87 32.36 -13.28
CA ALA A 389 58.45 31.28 -14.06
C ALA A 389 57.36 30.31 -14.52
N SER A 390 57.49 29.78 -15.74
CA SER A 390 56.51 28.84 -16.31
C SER A 390 56.56 27.44 -15.74
N SER A 391 57.70 27.02 -15.18
CA SER A 391 57.91 25.68 -14.67
C SER A 391 58.08 25.62 -13.15
N TRP A 392 57.58 24.58 -12.56
CA TRP A 392 57.76 24.27 -11.14
C TRP A 392 58.84 23.22 -10.96
N THR A 393 59.64 23.37 -9.91
CA THR A 393 60.65 22.41 -9.51
C THR A 393 60.19 21.69 -8.27
N LYS A 394 60.23 20.35 -8.31
CA LYS A 394 59.90 19.51 -7.15
C LYS A 394 60.88 19.76 -6.00
N ILE A 395 60.32 19.91 -4.78
CA ILE A 395 61.11 19.87 -3.53
C ILE A 395 61.07 18.48 -2.95
N ASN A 396 59.87 17.98 -2.63
CA ASN A 396 59.70 16.62 -2.03
C ASN A 396 58.27 16.14 -2.25
N SER A 397 58.06 14.85 -1.97
CA SER A 397 56.73 14.24 -1.91
C SER A 397 56.68 13.11 -0.91
N TRP A 398 55.50 12.93 -0.31
CA TRP A 398 55.20 11.84 0.63
C TRP A 398 53.94 11.10 0.13
N ALA A 399 53.97 9.79 0.21
CA ALA A 399 52.85 8.94 -0.18
C ALA A 399 52.40 8.07 1.00
N ASN A 400 51.08 7.84 1.07
CA ASN A 400 50.44 6.99 2.07
C ASN A 400 50.69 7.40 3.55
N ASN A 401 50.98 8.67 3.77
CA ASN A 401 50.99 9.28 5.10
C ASN A 401 49.65 9.92 5.39
N TYR A 402 49.00 9.56 6.50
CA TYR A 402 47.65 10.06 6.82
C TYR A 402 47.69 11.31 7.71
N THR A 403 48.79 11.51 8.44
CA THR A 403 49.02 12.71 9.23
C THR A 403 50.50 13.02 9.18
N LEU A 404 50.83 14.27 8.84
CA LEU A 404 52.20 14.75 8.80
C LEU A 404 52.23 16.23 9.19
N GLU A 405 53.00 16.56 10.21
CA GLU A 405 53.25 17.96 10.67
C GLU A 405 54.73 18.09 10.96
N GLN A 406 55.40 19.00 10.27
CA GLN A 406 56.85 19.20 10.51
C GLN A 406 57.34 20.51 9.96
N ASP A 407 58.49 20.92 10.50
CA ASP A 407 59.39 21.89 9.89
C ASP A 407 60.33 21.14 8.92
N TYR A 408 60.22 21.46 7.64
CA TYR A 408 60.97 20.80 6.59
C TYR A 408 62.11 21.69 6.11
N LYS A 409 63.33 21.18 6.24
CA LYS A 409 64.56 21.80 5.76
C LYS A 409 64.76 21.55 4.29
N ALA A 410 64.34 22.50 3.43
CA ALA A 410 64.24 22.25 1.98
C ALA A 410 65.52 22.57 1.20
N GLY A 411 66.57 23.04 1.82
CA GLY A 411 67.86 23.33 1.14
C GLY A 411 67.98 24.78 0.73
N ASN A 412 69.01 25.07 -0.06
CA ASN A 412 69.31 26.38 -0.59
C ASN A 412 68.48 26.69 -1.82
N LEU A 413 67.20 26.97 -1.64
CA LEU A 413 66.23 27.20 -2.72
C LEU A 413 66.12 28.65 -3.14
N PHE A 414 66.32 29.58 -2.22
CA PHE A 414 66.14 31.03 -2.42
C PHE A 414 67.46 31.71 -2.76
N THR A 415 68.06 31.25 -3.87
CA THR A 415 69.43 31.66 -4.26
C THR A 415 69.58 33.14 -4.58
N SER A 416 68.47 33.83 -4.80
CA SER A 416 68.46 35.30 -5.02
C SER A 416 67.72 35.99 -3.88
N THR A 417 68.31 37.03 -3.36
CA THR A 417 67.69 37.90 -2.31
C THR A 417 66.73 38.93 -2.90
N THR A 418 66.75 39.13 -4.22
CA THR A 418 65.89 40.07 -4.94
C THR A 418 64.75 39.44 -5.68
N THR A 419 64.67 38.10 -5.66
CA THR A 419 63.64 37.33 -6.38
C THR A 419 62.53 36.89 -5.40
N THR A 420 61.26 37.09 -5.83
CA THR A 420 60.10 36.50 -5.17
C THR A 420 60.04 35.03 -5.55
N TYR A 421 59.81 34.15 -4.58
CA TYR A 421 59.63 32.73 -4.82
C TYR A 421 58.21 32.31 -4.43
N GLU A 422 57.67 31.35 -5.15
CA GLU A 422 56.40 30.72 -4.86
C GLU A 422 56.63 29.27 -4.42
N ILE A 423 56.06 28.85 -3.30
CA ILE A 423 56.12 27.49 -2.80
C ILE A 423 54.70 26.96 -2.86
N ALA A 424 54.46 25.93 -3.65
CA ALA A 424 53.17 25.28 -3.79
C ALA A 424 53.14 23.96 -2.99
N PHE A 425 52.18 23.84 -2.10
CA PHE A 425 51.88 22.65 -1.31
C PHE A 425 50.63 22.02 -1.89
N GLY A 426 50.71 20.75 -2.32
CA GLY A 426 49.65 20.03 -2.97
C GLY A 426 49.26 18.79 -2.21
N VAL A 427 47.97 18.59 -1.97
CA VAL A 427 47.41 17.36 -1.38
C VAL A 427 46.48 16.68 -2.37
N LYS A 428 46.55 15.36 -2.41
CA LYS A 428 45.71 14.52 -3.26
C LYS A 428 45.48 13.19 -2.57
N ASP A 429 44.26 12.66 -2.66
CA ASP A 429 43.96 11.29 -2.28
C ASP A 429 43.28 10.51 -3.41
N LYS A 430 42.86 9.29 -3.12
CA LYS A 430 42.28 8.38 -4.13
C LYS A 430 40.98 8.91 -4.77
N PHE A 431 40.26 9.80 -4.11
CA PHE A 431 38.98 10.38 -4.59
C PHE A 431 39.14 11.67 -5.39
N MET A 432 40.34 12.20 -5.48
CA MET A 432 40.62 13.45 -6.19
C MET A 432 41.27 13.15 -7.58
N SER A 433 40.79 13.84 -8.62
CA SER A 433 41.41 13.77 -9.96
C SER A 433 42.79 14.44 -9.98
N ASP A 434 42.93 15.58 -9.26
CA ASP A 434 44.11 16.41 -9.22
C ASP A 434 44.47 16.86 -7.82
N TYR A 435 45.69 17.43 -7.67
CA TYR A 435 46.12 18.04 -6.43
C TYR A 435 45.33 19.31 -6.12
N SER A 436 44.94 19.45 -4.85
CA SER A 436 44.53 20.74 -4.30
C SER A 436 45.79 21.49 -3.84
N TRP A 437 46.05 22.63 -4.47
CA TRP A 437 47.26 23.41 -4.22
C TRP A 437 46.97 24.62 -3.35
N GLN A 438 47.90 24.89 -2.40
CA GLN A 438 48.01 26.17 -1.71
C GLN A 438 49.41 26.73 -1.96
N ILE A 439 49.51 28.02 -2.26
CA ILE A 439 50.77 28.68 -2.60
C ILE A 439 51.11 29.70 -1.53
N VAL A 440 52.34 29.63 -1.06
CA VAL A 440 52.94 30.61 -0.14
C VAL A 440 54.01 31.37 -0.94
N THR A 441 53.92 32.69 -0.87
CA THR A 441 54.91 33.58 -1.50
C THR A 441 55.99 33.95 -0.51
N VAL A 442 57.23 33.78 -0.91
CA VAL A 442 58.41 34.24 -0.20
C VAL A 442 58.95 35.49 -0.88
N THR A 443 58.81 36.60 -0.19
CA THR A 443 59.19 37.90 -0.76
C THR A 443 60.71 38.03 -0.87
N PRO A 444 61.21 38.91 -1.74
CA PRO A 444 62.59 39.36 -1.69
C PRO A 444 62.96 39.87 -0.31
N THR A 445 64.26 39.87 0.01
CA THR A 445 64.77 40.50 1.25
C THR A 445 64.55 42.04 1.20
N TYR A 446 64.35 42.55 -0.01
CA TYR A 446 63.92 43.92 -0.25
C TYR A 446 62.50 43.95 -0.75
N THR A 447 61.57 44.37 0.05
CA THR A 447 60.17 44.57 -0.34
C THR A 447 59.89 46.06 -0.48
N LEU A 448 59.51 46.49 -1.71
CA LEU A 448 59.16 47.88 -1.95
C LEU A 448 57.89 48.29 -1.21
N ILE A 449 56.91 47.38 -1.21
CA ILE A 449 55.64 47.51 -0.53
C ILE A 449 55.28 46.14 0.05
N ASN A 450 55.06 46.06 1.32
CA ASN A 450 54.65 44.83 2.01
C ASN A 450 53.29 45.02 2.70
N PHE A 451 52.33 44.14 2.39
CA PHE A 451 51.06 44.08 3.11
C PHE A 451 51.20 43.09 4.26
N GLY A 452 50.91 43.53 5.46
CA GLY A 452 50.95 42.65 6.62
C GLY A 452 50.04 41.46 6.48
N LYS A 453 50.44 40.32 7.02
CA LYS A 453 49.71 39.05 6.97
C LYS A 453 48.30 39.15 7.58
N ASP A 454 48.09 40.12 8.48
CA ASP A 454 46.82 40.43 9.12
C ASP A 454 45.89 41.31 8.24
N GLY A 455 46.34 41.72 7.06
CA GLY A 455 45.64 42.63 6.17
C GLY A 455 45.47 44.06 6.70
N LYS A 456 46.14 44.41 7.83
CA LYS A 456 45.93 45.67 8.53
C LYS A 456 47.15 46.61 8.47
N SER A 457 48.26 46.14 7.94
CA SER A 457 49.48 46.97 7.83
C SER A 457 50.01 47.00 6.39
N LEU A 458 50.56 48.14 6.02
CA LEU A 458 51.25 48.39 4.77
C LEU A 458 52.61 49.01 5.10
N THR A 459 53.68 48.32 4.64
CA THR A 459 55.06 48.79 4.89
C THR A 459 55.71 49.09 3.55
N PHE A 460 56.30 50.27 3.45
CA PHE A 460 57.13 50.66 2.28
C PHE A 460 58.62 50.51 2.64
N PHE A 461 59.38 49.89 1.73
CA PHE A 461 60.83 49.68 1.86
C PHE A 461 61.28 48.91 3.11
N GLY A 462 60.51 47.93 3.53
CA GLY A 462 60.85 47.09 4.68
C GLY A 462 59.96 45.89 4.90
N GLN A 463 60.29 45.11 5.94
CA GLN A 463 59.44 44.00 6.37
C GLN A 463 58.30 44.50 7.23
N ASP A 464 57.29 43.65 7.37
CA ASP A 464 56.12 43.90 8.20
C ASP A 464 56.53 44.28 9.61
N GLY A 465 56.29 45.49 10.00
CA GLY A 465 56.46 45.91 11.39
C GLY A 465 55.23 45.44 12.20
N ASN A 466 55.44 44.81 13.32
CA ASN A 466 54.45 44.19 14.19
C ASN A 466 53.31 45.10 14.73
N ASN A 467 52.96 46.17 14.02
CA ASN A 467 51.92 47.09 14.46
C ASN A 467 50.76 47.13 13.49
N ALA A 468 49.66 46.51 13.88
CA ALA A 468 48.39 46.58 13.15
C ALA A 468 47.93 48.04 12.98
N ASN A 469 47.35 48.33 11.79
CA ASN A 469 46.72 49.60 11.45
C ASN A 469 47.67 50.80 11.23
N ARG A 470 48.91 50.58 10.78
CA ARG A 470 49.76 51.70 10.43
C ARG A 470 50.48 51.51 9.10
N LEU A 471 50.66 52.63 8.39
CA LEU A 471 51.54 52.73 7.26
C LEU A 471 52.94 53.07 7.78
N THR A 472 53.90 52.16 7.58
CA THR A 472 55.30 52.40 7.92
C THR A 472 56.07 52.66 6.63
N VAL A 473 56.59 53.86 6.48
CA VAL A 473 57.49 54.24 5.41
C VAL A 473 58.88 54.31 5.99
N LYS A 474 59.79 53.40 5.59
CA LYS A 474 61.21 53.46 5.92
C LYS A 474 61.98 54.17 4.83
N GLY A 475 61.90 55.47 4.79
CA GLY A 475 62.47 56.36 3.80
C GLY A 475 61.71 57.67 3.72
N ASP A 476 62.13 58.60 2.91
CA ASP A 476 61.46 59.87 2.81
C ASP A 476 60.16 59.78 2.04
N LEU A 477 59.03 60.13 2.71
CA LEU A 477 57.75 60.32 2.01
C LEU A 477 57.73 61.73 1.43
N VAL A 478 58.13 61.88 0.19
CA VAL A 478 58.08 63.15 -0.54
C VAL A 478 56.71 63.32 -1.16
N SER A 479 55.85 64.14 -0.57
CA SER A 479 54.53 64.46 -1.14
C SER A 479 54.47 65.98 -1.40
N ASN A 480 54.27 66.35 -2.65
CA ASN A 480 54.03 67.73 -3.03
C ASN A 480 52.57 68.21 -2.79
N LYS A 481 51.64 67.34 -2.36
CA LYS A 481 50.22 67.69 -2.36
C LYS A 481 49.43 67.31 -1.10
N TYR A 482 49.95 66.51 -0.15
CA TYR A 482 49.15 66.07 1.00
C TYR A 482 49.83 66.47 2.30
N LYS A 483 49.20 67.41 3.02
CA LYS A 483 49.59 67.80 4.38
C LYS A 483 48.67 67.12 5.35
N PHE A 484 49.08 65.99 5.96
CA PHE A 484 48.34 65.37 7.06
C PHE A 484 48.55 66.19 8.34
N SER A 485 47.58 67.03 8.72
CA SER A 485 47.70 67.91 9.87
C SER A 485 47.19 67.33 11.20
N SER A 486 46.67 66.18 11.25
CA SER A 486 46.49 65.24 12.35
C SER A 486 45.47 64.15 11.97
N VAL A 487 45.87 62.92 12.04
CA VAL A 487 44.91 61.79 12.00
C VAL A 487 44.70 61.41 13.46
N ILE A 488 43.53 61.69 14.03
CA ILE A 488 43.14 61.19 15.34
C ILE A 488 42.82 59.72 15.12
N GLU A 489 43.56 58.88 15.82
CA GLU A 489 43.27 57.44 15.86
C GLU A 489 41.95 57.22 16.60
N ASN A 490 40.88 56.90 15.84
CA ASN A 490 39.60 56.54 16.40
C ASN A 490 39.36 55.05 16.16
N THR A 491 39.58 54.26 17.18
CA THR A 491 39.43 52.78 17.17
C THR A 491 38.01 52.31 16.91
N SER A 492 37.02 53.19 16.87
CA SER A 492 35.61 52.90 16.60
C SER A 492 35.12 53.42 15.20
N SER A 493 36.02 53.97 14.38
CA SER A 493 35.62 54.54 13.09
C SER A 493 35.38 53.43 12.03
N THR A 494 34.20 53.42 11.45
CA THR A 494 33.83 52.56 10.29
C THR A 494 34.15 53.25 8.95
N HIS A 495 34.90 54.33 8.95
CA HIS A 495 35.16 55.15 7.76
C HIS A 495 36.64 55.15 7.41
N VAL A 496 36.92 55.22 6.14
CA VAL A 496 38.26 55.34 5.57
C VAL A 496 38.37 56.63 4.76
N LEU A 497 39.60 57.17 4.70
CA LEU A 497 39.92 58.27 3.82
C LEU A 497 40.18 57.71 2.43
N VAL A 498 39.48 58.20 1.41
CA VAL A 498 39.65 57.81 -0.01
C VAL A 498 39.88 59.06 -0.81
N GLU A 499 40.82 58.99 -1.74
CA GLU A 499 41.01 60.05 -2.72
C GLU A 499 39.93 59.92 -3.81
N ASN A 500 39.25 61.01 -4.10
CA ASN A 500 38.31 61.13 -5.19
C ASN A 500 38.63 62.36 -6.01
N GLY A 501 39.46 62.17 -7.04
CA GLY A 501 40.03 63.26 -7.79
C GLY A 501 41.08 64.03 -7.01
N ASN A 502 40.86 65.33 -6.76
CA ASN A 502 41.77 66.17 -6.00
C ASN A 502 41.36 66.35 -4.53
N GLU A 503 40.38 65.60 -4.05
CA GLU A 503 39.84 65.69 -2.71
C GLU A 503 39.97 64.38 -1.96
N ILE A 504 40.34 64.48 -0.67
CA ILE A 504 40.32 63.34 0.25
C ILE A 504 38.96 63.32 0.95
N GLN A 505 38.21 62.24 0.78
CA GLN A 505 36.86 62.10 1.33
C GLN A 505 36.79 60.98 2.37
N TYR A 506 35.92 61.16 3.40
CA TYR A 506 35.50 60.10 4.30
C TYR A 506 34.47 59.21 3.62
N ARG A 507 34.73 57.92 3.57
CA ARG A 507 33.76 56.96 3.10
C ARG A 507 33.55 55.86 4.09
N ASP A 508 32.32 55.43 4.19
CA ASP A 508 31.93 54.27 4.98
C ASP A 508 32.68 53.01 4.49
N TRP A 509 33.37 52.34 5.39
CA TRP A 509 34.18 51.18 5.09
C TRP A 509 33.34 50.08 4.41
N ASN A 510 32.11 49.82 4.89
CA ASN A 510 31.24 48.79 4.30
C ASN A 510 30.82 49.15 2.86
N LYS A 511 30.57 50.42 2.56
CA LYS A 511 30.26 50.87 1.20
C LYS A 511 31.47 50.73 0.31
N LEU A 512 32.65 51.01 0.78
CA LEU A 512 33.90 50.86 0.00
C LEU A 512 34.17 49.37 -0.25
N VAL A 513 34.08 48.53 0.75
CA VAL A 513 34.24 47.06 0.62
C VAL A 513 33.22 46.48 -0.36
N ASN A 514 31.99 46.92 -0.30
CA ASN A 514 30.95 46.43 -1.23
C ASN A 514 31.21 46.92 -2.66
N SER A 515 31.71 48.12 -2.86
CA SER A 515 32.14 48.62 -4.17
C SER A 515 33.32 47.82 -4.73
N ILE A 516 34.31 47.51 -3.90
CA ILE A 516 35.46 46.68 -4.27
C ILE A 516 34.98 45.24 -4.58
N LYS A 517 34.11 44.66 -3.76
CA LYS A 517 33.52 43.35 -4.03
C LYS A 517 32.77 43.33 -5.37
N SER A 518 31.97 44.35 -5.67
CA SER A 518 31.24 44.46 -6.94
C SER A 518 32.17 44.60 -8.15
N ALA A 519 33.32 45.26 -7.96
CA ALA A 519 34.31 45.43 -9.03
C ALA A 519 35.17 44.17 -9.23
N MET A 520 35.46 43.44 -8.17
CA MET A 520 36.27 42.21 -8.20
C MET A 520 35.48 40.95 -8.58
N TYR A 521 34.17 40.96 -8.37
CA TYR A 521 33.28 39.83 -8.63
C TYR A 521 32.10 40.31 -9.49
N PRO A 522 32.22 40.34 -10.82
CA PRO A 522 31.10 40.67 -11.71
C PRO A 522 29.91 39.70 -11.49
N VAL A 523 28.73 40.17 -11.80
CA VAL A 523 27.46 39.46 -11.64
C VAL A 523 27.56 38.03 -12.19
N GLY A 524 27.45 37.02 -11.32
CA GLY A 524 27.55 35.60 -11.68
C GLY A 524 28.55 34.79 -10.82
N SER A 525 29.32 35.44 -9.95
CA SER A 525 30.25 34.76 -9.04
C SER A 525 29.48 34.24 -7.79
N VAL A 526 29.75 32.99 -7.40
CA VAL A 526 29.12 32.36 -6.24
C VAL A 526 29.74 32.92 -4.97
N TYR A 527 28.91 33.57 -4.14
CA TYR A 527 29.29 33.97 -2.79
C TYR A 527 29.21 32.79 -1.86
N ILE A 528 30.31 32.40 -1.25
CA ILE A 528 30.27 31.60 -0.01
C ILE A 528 30.21 32.60 1.14
N THR A 529 28.99 32.87 1.62
CA THR A 529 28.83 33.61 2.87
C THR A 529 29.05 32.65 4.04
N SER A 530 30.16 32.73 4.72
CA SER A 530 30.25 32.22 6.09
C SER A 530 29.47 33.18 6.98
N ASN A 531 28.26 32.85 7.34
CA ASN A 531 27.60 33.41 8.51
C ASN A 531 28.31 32.83 9.72
N ASN A 532 29.24 33.55 10.24
CA ASN A 532 29.70 33.59 11.64
C ASN A 532 31.07 34.22 11.70
N ILE A 533 31.08 35.53 11.85
CA ILE A 533 32.17 36.21 12.56
C ILE A 533 31.50 37.07 13.65
N ASN A 534 31.41 36.48 14.84
CA ASN A 534 31.43 37.26 16.06
C ASN A 534 32.88 37.61 16.40
#